data_8e058fbbb0e758e886cdc4e831e15e51
#
_entry.id   8e058fbbb0e758e886cdc4e831e15e51
#
_cell.length_a   1.000
_cell.length_b   1.000
_cell.length_c   1.000
_cell.angle_alpha   90.00
_cell.angle_beta   90.00
_cell.angle_gamma   90.00
#
_symmetry.space_group_name_H-M   'P 1'
#
loop_
_entity.id
_entity.type
_entity.pdbx_description
1 polymer ?
#
loop_
_entity_poly.entity_id
_entity_poly.type
_entity_poly.pdbx_seq_one_letter_code
_entity_poly.pdbx_strand_id
1 'polypeptide(L)'
;MCLRVGTLKNKMRIGILGGGQLAMMMIQMSEKHNIEFIVVDPSDNPPASKYAKYIKSDYDNKESLDYLIDTCDVVTIDFENVPSEALKYLENSISVYPGSQAVKICQDRLKEKNIFNKNSIPTTEYHVVNNAKDLSAAIDILGTDSMLKSRKLGYDGKNQIIINKHSAEEAWLLSGKVDAILEKKIDFQTEVSIIGVCTKSSGTLFYPLVENFHKNGILNLSIAPYENSNLQKLAESYHNKIAKELNYIGVLVIEFFLDKSGVLIANEMAPRVHNSGHWTNEGANISQFEAHIMAISDIEIKNISINGNSAMMNIISKMPENIIDTNGSYKLYDYGKSERLNRKLGHITVTDNDKKDLIKNVNRISKSFF
;
A
#
# COMPACT_ATOMS: atom_id res chain seq x y z
N MET A 1 -29.13 -20.32 -42.65
CA MET A 1 -28.80 -20.71 -41.26
C MET A 1 -27.31 -20.44 -41.03
N CYS A 2 -26.99 -19.21 -40.67
CA CYS A 2 -25.60 -18.78 -40.52
C CYS A 2 -25.17 -19.06 -39.09
N LEU A 3 -24.32 -20.05 -38.90
CA LEU A 3 -23.67 -20.35 -37.61
C LEU A 3 -22.80 -19.16 -37.26
N ARG A 4 -23.18 -18.39 -36.23
CA ARG A 4 -22.30 -17.44 -35.56
C ARG A 4 -21.14 -18.27 -34.96
N VAL A 5 -19.99 -18.21 -35.60
CA VAL A 5 -18.72 -18.61 -35.04
C VAL A 5 -18.54 -17.73 -33.78
N GLY A 6 -18.58 -18.36 -32.61
CA GLY A 6 -18.29 -17.66 -31.36
C GLY A 6 -16.88 -17.09 -31.44
N THR A 7 -16.77 -15.78 -31.47
CA THR A 7 -15.49 -15.08 -31.28
C THR A 7 -14.92 -15.55 -29.95
N LEU A 8 -13.79 -16.26 -29.98
CA LEU A 8 -12.95 -16.48 -28.83
C LEU A 8 -12.73 -15.09 -28.21
N LYS A 9 -13.29 -14.85 -26.99
CA LYS A 9 -13.00 -13.62 -26.26
C LYS A 9 -11.48 -13.55 -26.14
N ASN A 10 -10.87 -12.54 -26.74
CA ASN A 10 -9.45 -12.28 -26.54
C ASN A 10 -9.19 -12.23 -25.03
N LYS A 11 -8.11 -12.88 -24.60
CA LYS A 11 -7.68 -12.89 -23.22
C LYS A 11 -7.42 -11.45 -22.79
N MET A 12 -7.97 -11.02 -21.64
CA MET A 12 -7.74 -9.68 -21.11
C MET A 12 -6.25 -9.49 -20.81
N ARG A 13 -5.70 -8.33 -21.12
CA ARG A 13 -4.29 -7.98 -20.89
C ARG A 13 -4.17 -6.79 -19.98
N ILE A 14 -3.38 -6.95 -18.90
CA ILE A 14 -3.13 -5.91 -17.92
C ILE A 14 -1.66 -5.52 -17.94
N GLY A 15 -1.40 -4.23 -18.14
CA GLY A 15 -0.08 -3.63 -17.95
C GLY A 15 0.14 -3.29 -16.48
N ILE A 16 1.35 -3.55 -15.96
CA ILE A 16 1.74 -3.16 -14.61
C ILE A 16 3.03 -2.34 -14.68
N LEU A 17 3.00 -1.09 -14.23
CA LEU A 17 4.20 -0.29 -14.01
C LEU A 17 4.74 -0.58 -12.62
N GLY A 18 5.93 -1.21 -12.59
CA GLY A 18 6.54 -1.77 -11.41
C GLY A 18 6.45 -3.30 -11.38
N GLY A 19 7.59 -3.94 -11.13
CA GLY A 19 7.75 -5.41 -11.13
C GLY A 19 8.07 -5.98 -9.75
N GLY A 20 7.76 -5.27 -8.69
CA GLY A 20 8.06 -5.67 -7.32
C GLY A 20 7.20 -6.83 -6.81
N GLN A 21 7.27 -7.07 -5.50
CA GLN A 21 6.50 -8.14 -4.86
C GLN A 21 4.98 -7.92 -4.93
N LEU A 22 4.51 -6.68 -5.04
CA LEU A 22 3.08 -6.41 -5.12
C LEU A 22 2.54 -6.84 -6.49
N ALA A 23 3.26 -6.52 -7.58
CA ALA A 23 2.96 -7.02 -8.92
C ALA A 23 2.99 -8.55 -8.97
N MET A 24 4.03 -9.16 -8.40
CA MET A 24 4.14 -10.63 -8.32
C MET A 24 2.90 -11.24 -7.67
N MET A 25 2.46 -10.73 -6.52
CA MET A 25 1.28 -11.26 -5.83
C MET A 25 -0.02 -10.94 -6.57
N MET A 26 -0.16 -9.77 -7.23
CA MET A 26 -1.31 -9.48 -8.09
C MET A 26 -1.45 -10.52 -9.21
N ILE A 27 -0.35 -10.89 -9.85
CA ILE A 27 -0.33 -11.91 -10.91
C ILE A 27 -0.70 -13.27 -10.35
N GLN A 28 0.00 -13.74 -9.31
CA GLN A 28 -0.20 -15.07 -8.72
C GLN A 28 -1.61 -15.27 -8.16
N MET A 29 -2.14 -14.28 -7.42
CA MET A 29 -3.49 -14.40 -6.82
C MET A 29 -4.61 -14.31 -7.86
N SER A 30 -4.30 -13.87 -9.09
CA SER A 30 -5.27 -13.70 -10.17
C SER A 30 -5.19 -14.77 -11.27
N GLU A 31 -4.38 -15.81 -11.11
CA GLU A 31 -4.17 -16.88 -12.12
C GLU A 31 -5.49 -17.51 -12.63
N LYS A 32 -6.47 -17.63 -11.74
CA LYS A 32 -7.79 -18.23 -12.10
C LYS A 32 -8.64 -17.38 -13.04
N HIS A 33 -8.31 -16.09 -13.25
CA HIS A 33 -9.12 -15.16 -14.04
C HIS A 33 -8.75 -15.11 -15.53
N ASN A 34 -7.86 -15.98 -16.01
CA ASN A 34 -7.44 -16.03 -17.42
C ASN A 34 -7.00 -14.67 -17.99
N ILE A 35 -6.17 -13.95 -17.24
CA ILE A 35 -5.60 -12.65 -17.58
C ILE A 35 -4.14 -12.82 -18.01
N GLU A 36 -3.70 -12.07 -19.02
CA GLU A 36 -2.28 -11.91 -19.36
C GLU A 36 -1.73 -10.64 -18.74
N PHE A 37 -0.52 -10.72 -18.21
CA PHE A 37 0.13 -9.57 -17.59
C PHE A 37 1.39 -9.17 -18.37
N ILE A 38 1.60 -7.85 -18.49
CA ILE A 38 2.82 -7.25 -19.04
C ILE A 38 3.37 -6.30 -17.99
N VAL A 39 4.60 -6.56 -17.55
CA VAL A 39 5.27 -5.80 -16.48
C VAL A 39 6.36 -4.94 -17.09
N VAL A 40 6.39 -3.65 -16.74
CA VAL A 40 7.46 -2.70 -17.09
C VAL A 40 8.17 -2.28 -15.81
N ASP A 41 9.48 -2.47 -15.71
CA ASP A 41 10.29 -2.10 -14.55
C ASP A 41 11.76 -1.88 -14.97
N PRO A 42 12.48 -0.89 -14.43
CA PRO A 42 13.87 -0.65 -14.80
C PRO A 42 14.87 -1.66 -14.22
N SER A 43 14.49 -2.47 -13.24
CA SER A 43 15.39 -3.43 -12.56
C SER A 43 15.68 -4.65 -13.44
N ASP A 44 16.81 -5.32 -13.27
CA ASP A 44 17.18 -6.47 -14.11
C ASP A 44 16.30 -7.71 -13.91
N ASN A 45 15.90 -8.07 -12.74
CA ASN A 45 15.11 -9.26 -12.45
C ASN A 45 14.13 -8.98 -11.31
N PRO A 46 13.11 -8.14 -11.53
CA PRO A 46 12.14 -7.85 -10.50
C PRO A 46 11.30 -9.10 -10.19
N PRO A 47 10.77 -9.24 -8.96
CA PRO A 47 10.00 -10.41 -8.53
C PRO A 47 8.92 -10.88 -9.51
N ALA A 48 8.20 -9.94 -10.13
CA ALA A 48 7.11 -10.25 -11.06
C ALA A 48 7.57 -10.76 -12.44
N SER A 49 8.84 -10.55 -12.83
CA SER A 49 9.34 -10.92 -14.16
C SER A 49 9.25 -12.42 -14.46
N LYS A 50 9.16 -13.26 -13.42
CA LYS A 50 9.04 -14.72 -13.54
C LYS A 50 7.62 -15.18 -13.90
N TYR A 51 6.63 -14.31 -13.77
CA TYR A 51 5.19 -14.67 -13.84
C TYR A 51 4.45 -13.94 -14.96
N ALA A 52 5.11 -13.02 -15.67
CA ALA A 52 4.50 -12.22 -16.72
C ALA A 52 5.48 -11.92 -17.85
N LYS A 53 4.97 -11.44 -18.98
CA LYS A 53 5.84 -10.82 -19.99
C LYS A 53 6.50 -9.59 -19.35
N TYR A 54 7.82 -9.55 -19.39
CA TYR A 54 8.61 -8.50 -18.77
C TYR A 54 9.30 -7.62 -19.81
N ILE A 55 9.23 -6.31 -19.60
CA ILE A 55 9.92 -5.28 -20.40
C ILE A 55 10.80 -4.50 -19.43
N LYS A 56 12.12 -4.62 -19.61
CA LYS A 56 13.08 -3.79 -18.87
C LYS A 56 13.11 -2.39 -19.48
N SER A 57 12.54 -1.42 -18.77
CA SER A 57 12.46 -0.04 -19.25
C SER A 57 12.15 0.93 -18.09
N ASP A 58 12.57 2.18 -18.21
CA ASP A 58 12.13 3.24 -17.33
C ASP A 58 10.62 3.46 -17.47
N TYR A 59 9.97 3.92 -16.39
CA TYR A 59 8.51 4.07 -16.33
C TYR A 59 7.95 5.16 -17.25
N ASP A 60 8.78 6.11 -17.71
CA ASP A 60 8.42 7.20 -18.61
C ASP A 60 8.95 7.02 -20.04
N ASN A 61 9.52 5.84 -20.33
CA ASN A 61 9.98 5.53 -21.68
C ASN A 61 8.80 5.41 -22.63
N LYS A 62 8.77 6.28 -23.64
CA LYS A 62 7.63 6.41 -24.55
C LYS A 62 7.33 5.14 -25.32
N GLU A 63 8.34 4.42 -25.81
CA GLU A 63 8.16 3.19 -26.59
C GLU A 63 7.46 2.09 -25.75
N SER A 64 7.85 1.97 -24.48
CA SER A 64 7.21 1.02 -23.56
C SER A 64 5.79 1.43 -23.21
N LEU A 65 5.52 2.72 -23.05
CA LEU A 65 4.17 3.24 -22.81
C LEU A 65 3.26 3.04 -24.05
N ASP A 66 3.75 3.36 -25.24
CA ASP A 66 3.03 3.12 -26.50
C ASP A 66 2.74 1.61 -26.67
N TYR A 67 3.72 0.75 -26.36
CA TYR A 67 3.50 -0.70 -26.38
C TYR A 67 2.38 -1.14 -25.42
N LEU A 68 2.29 -0.58 -24.21
CA LEU A 68 1.19 -0.88 -23.29
C LEU A 68 -0.16 -0.39 -23.83
N ILE A 69 -0.21 0.79 -24.47
CA ILE A 69 -1.41 1.33 -25.12
C ILE A 69 -1.91 0.38 -26.20
N ASP A 70 -1.01 -0.14 -27.04
CA ASP A 70 -1.36 -0.98 -28.18
C ASP A 70 -1.75 -2.42 -27.79
N THR A 71 -1.31 -2.88 -26.61
CA THR A 71 -1.40 -4.31 -26.27
C THR A 71 -2.26 -4.62 -25.04
N CYS A 72 -2.49 -3.67 -24.16
CA CYS A 72 -3.23 -3.90 -22.91
C CYS A 72 -4.66 -3.34 -22.98
N ASP A 73 -5.55 -3.87 -22.15
CA ASP A 73 -6.92 -3.36 -21.96
C ASP A 73 -6.98 -2.35 -20.82
N VAL A 74 -6.08 -2.48 -19.82
CA VAL A 74 -5.97 -1.61 -18.66
C VAL A 74 -4.53 -1.62 -18.12
N VAL A 75 -4.14 -0.52 -17.50
CA VAL A 75 -2.83 -0.41 -16.81
C VAL A 75 -3.02 -0.13 -15.32
N THR A 76 -2.17 -0.73 -14.50
CA THR A 76 -2.08 -0.47 -13.06
C THR A 76 -0.62 -0.29 -12.62
N ILE A 77 -0.42 -0.06 -11.31
CA ILE A 77 0.90 0.14 -10.71
C ILE A 77 1.10 -0.83 -9.53
N ASP A 78 2.35 -1.19 -9.25
CA ASP A 78 2.72 -1.84 -7.99
C ASP A 78 3.47 -0.89 -7.04
N PHE A 79 3.86 0.29 -7.53
CA PHE A 79 4.73 1.23 -6.84
C PHE A 79 4.21 2.66 -7.00
N GLU A 80 3.95 3.36 -5.89
CA GLU A 80 3.34 4.71 -5.91
C GLU A 80 4.24 5.82 -6.47
N ASN A 81 5.56 5.61 -6.57
CA ASN A 81 6.46 6.63 -7.10
C ASN A 81 6.72 6.51 -8.62
N VAL A 82 5.88 5.77 -9.36
CA VAL A 82 5.82 5.85 -10.82
C VAL A 82 5.51 7.30 -11.23
N PRO A 83 6.22 7.89 -12.21
CA PRO A 83 5.96 9.28 -12.63
C PRO A 83 4.49 9.50 -12.99
N SER A 84 3.82 10.43 -12.32
CA SER A 84 2.39 10.71 -12.57
C SER A 84 2.14 11.17 -14.00
N GLU A 85 3.12 11.78 -14.66
CA GLU A 85 3.03 12.21 -16.05
C GLU A 85 3.04 11.01 -17.02
N ALA A 86 3.72 9.91 -16.69
CA ALA A 86 3.63 8.66 -17.47
C ALA A 86 2.22 8.06 -17.39
N LEU A 87 1.61 8.05 -16.20
CA LEU A 87 0.21 7.64 -16.06
C LEU A 87 -0.73 8.56 -16.82
N LYS A 88 -0.50 9.87 -16.75
CA LYS A 88 -1.26 10.88 -17.53
C LYS A 88 -1.16 10.65 -19.03
N TYR A 89 0.02 10.26 -19.53
CA TYR A 89 0.21 9.93 -20.93
C TYR A 89 -0.64 8.71 -21.33
N LEU A 90 -0.60 7.64 -20.53
CA LEU A 90 -1.40 6.43 -20.75
C LEU A 90 -2.92 6.72 -20.73
N GLU A 91 -3.40 7.55 -19.77
CA GLU A 91 -4.82 7.91 -19.62
C GLU A 91 -5.45 8.53 -20.87
N ASN A 92 -4.66 9.10 -21.78
CA ASN A 92 -5.18 9.66 -23.03
C ASN A 92 -5.69 8.59 -23.99
N SER A 93 -5.29 7.34 -23.84
CA SER A 93 -5.55 6.26 -24.80
C SER A 93 -6.09 4.98 -24.18
N ILE A 94 -5.80 4.70 -22.91
CA ILE A 94 -6.17 3.46 -22.23
C ILE A 94 -6.63 3.76 -20.80
N SER A 95 -7.44 2.86 -20.21
CA SER A 95 -7.82 2.94 -18.80
C SER A 95 -6.61 2.71 -17.88
N VAL A 96 -6.41 3.60 -16.92
CA VAL A 96 -5.32 3.50 -15.92
C VAL A 96 -5.93 3.56 -14.52
N TYR A 97 -5.64 2.58 -13.69
CA TYR A 97 -6.13 2.50 -12.32
C TYR A 97 -5.01 2.08 -11.36
N PRO A 98 -4.70 2.91 -10.34
CA PRO A 98 -5.32 4.21 -10.04
C PRO A 98 -4.97 5.28 -11.09
N GLY A 99 -5.84 6.29 -11.19
CA GLY A 99 -5.62 7.42 -12.09
C GLY A 99 -4.43 8.30 -11.66
N SER A 100 -3.83 8.99 -12.63
CA SER A 100 -2.63 9.82 -12.45
C SER A 100 -2.79 10.88 -11.35
N GLN A 101 -3.99 11.47 -11.21
CA GLN A 101 -4.28 12.47 -10.20
C GLN A 101 -4.25 11.87 -8.78
N ALA A 102 -4.79 10.67 -8.59
CA ALA A 102 -4.75 9.98 -7.31
C ALA A 102 -3.29 9.68 -6.89
N VAL A 103 -2.49 9.15 -7.82
CA VAL A 103 -1.07 8.90 -7.58
C VAL A 103 -0.31 10.18 -7.28
N LYS A 104 -0.54 11.27 -8.04
CA LYS A 104 0.09 12.59 -7.83
C LYS A 104 -0.23 13.20 -6.46
N ILE A 105 -1.41 12.92 -5.89
CA ILE A 105 -1.78 13.35 -4.55
C ILE A 105 -1.03 12.51 -3.51
N CYS A 106 -1.05 11.19 -3.62
CA CYS A 106 -0.37 10.28 -2.69
C CYS A 106 1.15 10.41 -2.70
N GLN A 107 1.75 10.93 -3.77
CA GLN A 107 3.19 11.21 -3.86
C GLN A 107 3.65 12.44 -3.07
N ASP A 108 2.74 13.23 -2.50
CA ASP A 108 3.08 14.48 -1.80
C ASP A 108 2.29 14.60 -0.50
N ARG A 109 2.98 14.45 0.65
CA ARG A 109 2.39 14.49 1.99
C ARG A 109 1.54 15.73 2.24
N LEU A 110 1.93 16.88 1.70
CA LEU A 110 1.12 18.11 1.83
C LEU A 110 -0.21 17.98 1.09
N LYS A 111 -0.21 17.37 -0.09
CA LYS A 111 -1.45 17.14 -0.86
C LYS A 111 -2.34 16.10 -0.17
N GLU A 112 -1.76 15.06 0.41
CA GLU A 112 -2.50 14.08 1.22
C GLU A 112 -3.17 14.74 2.43
N LYS A 113 -2.45 15.55 3.20
CA LYS A 113 -3.02 16.28 4.34
C LYS A 113 -4.14 17.23 3.88
N ASN A 114 -3.93 17.92 2.77
CA ASN A 114 -4.93 18.84 2.23
C ASN A 114 -6.23 18.13 1.80
N ILE A 115 -6.14 16.95 1.16
CA ILE A 115 -7.35 16.22 0.76
C ILE A 115 -8.07 15.64 1.98
N PHE A 116 -7.36 15.16 3.01
CA PHE A 116 -7.96 14.71 4.25
C PHE A 116 -8.70 15.86 4.94
N ASN A 117 -8.04 17.01 5.11
CA ASN A 117 -8.63 18.19 5.76
C ASN A 117 -9.84 18.75 4.98
N LYS A 118 -9.77 18.80 3.64
CA LYS A 118 -10.90 19.18 2.76
C LYS A 118 -12.13 18.31 3.00
N ASN A 119 -11.94 17.04 3.31
CA ASN A 119 -13.01 16.06 3.58
C ASN A 119 -13.36 15.93 5.07
N SER A 120 -12.86 16.86 5.91
CA SER A 120 -13.08 16.88 7.38
C SER A 120 -12.64 15.55 8.04
N ILE A 121 -11.51 15.00 7.58
CA ILE A 121 -10.86 13.85 8.18
C ILE A 121 -9.71 14.38 9.05
N PRO A 122 -9.67 14.05 10.35
CA PRO A 122 -8.63 14.53 11.24
C PRO A 122 -7.23 14.10 10.78
N THR A 123 -6.28 15.04 10.83
CA THR A 123 -4.85 14.81 10.61
C THR A 123 -4.07 15.36 11.79
N THR A 124 -2.81 14.96 11.96
CA THR A 124 -1.93 15.65 12.91
C THR A 124 -1.74 17.12 12.52
N GLU A 125 -1.47 17.98 13.50
CA GLU A 125 -1.06 19.36 13.21
C GLU A 125 0.25 19.36 12.43
N TYR A 126 0.36 20.20 11.41
CA TYR A 126 1.54 20.28 10.58
C TYR A 126 1.79 21.68 10.04
N HIS A 127 3.05 21.98 9.73
CA HIS A 127 3.46 23.20 9.04
C HIS A 127 4.31 22.87 7.81
N VAL A 128 4.16 23.66 6.76
CA VAL A 128 4.96 23.57 5.54
C VAL A 128 6.34 24.15 5.80
N VAL A 129 7.39 23.45 5.34
CA VAL A 129 8.79 23.82 5.53
C VAL A 129 9.49 23.80 4.18
N ASN A 130 9.93 24.97 3.70
CA ASN A 130 10.65 25.11 2.44
C ASN A 130 12.11 25.59 2.66
N ASN A 131 12.46 25.95 3.90
CA ASN A 131 13.80 26.39 4.30
C ASN A 131 14.00 26.29 5.81
N ALA A 132 15.22 26.52 6.31
CA ALA A 132 15.53 26.42 7.73
C ALA A 132 14.76 27.45 8.60
N LYS A 133 14.44 28.63 8.05
CA LYS A 133 13.69 29.66 8.78
C LYS A 133 12.23 29.23 8.98
N ASP A 134 11.61 28.61 7.95
CA ASP A 134 10.26 28.05 8.07
C ASP A 134 10.27 26.92 9.14
N LEU A 135 11.32 26.07 9.15
CA LEU A 135 11.46 25.02 10.13
C LEU A 135 11.56 25.55 11.55
N SER A 136 12.40 26.60 11.79
CA SER A 136 12.48 27.24 13.09
C SER A 136 11.14 27.77 13.56
N ALA A 137 10.43 28.51 12.70
CA ALA A 137 9.10 29.06 13.03
C ALA A 137 8.07 27.94 13.30
N ALA A 138 8.13 26.83 12.55
CA ALA A 138 7.26 25.68 12.76
C ALA A 138 7.55 24.97 14.09
N ILE A 139 8.81 24.88 14.50
CA ILE A 139 9.22 24.33 15.81
C ILE A 139 8.72 25.20 16.94
N ASP A 140 8.78 26.54 16.80
CA ASP A 140 8.28 27.48 17.81
C ASP A 140 6.75 27.30 18.05
N ILE A 141 6.00 26.88 17.03
CA ILE A 141 4.56 26.65 17.11
C ILE A 141 4.21 25.25 17.61
N LEU A 142 4.80 24.20 17.00
CA LEU A 142 4.46 22.80 17.27
C LEU A 142 5.23 22.19 18.43
N GLY A 143 6.35 22.80 18.82
CA GLY A 143 7.29 22.27 19.81
C GLY A 143 8.28 21.27 19.21
N THR A 144 9.27 20.90 20.03
CA THR A 144 10.35 19.97 19.65
C THR A 144 9.93 18.51 19.58
N ASP A 145 8.78 18.13 20.14
CA ASP A 145 8.21 16.77 19.96
C ASP A 145 7.45 16.68 18.64
N SER A 146 8.23 16.85 17.58
CA SER A 146 7.78 16.94 16.19
C SER A 146 8.70 16.15 15.27
N MET A 147 8.19 15.83 14.09
CA MET A 147 8.90 15.06 13.07
C MET A 147 8.89 15.81 11.73
N LEU A 148 10.08 16.14 11.23
CA LEU A 148 10.26 16.67 9.89
C LEU A 148 10.22 15.52 8.88
N LYS A 149 9.32 15.62 7.90
CA LYS A 149 9.13 14.61 6.85
C LYS A 149 9.26 15.26 5.48
N SER A 150 10.10 14.72 4.60
CA SER A 150 10.11 15.17 3.20
C SER A 150 8.73 14.99 2.58
N ARG A 151 8.30 15.96 1.76
CA ARG A 151 6.98 15.90 1.10
C ARG A 151 6.88 14.75 0.11
N LYS A 152 7.99 14.39 -0.56
CA LYS A 152 8.03 13.36 -1.58
C LYS A 152 9.06 12.29 -1.26
N LEU A 153 8.92 11.11 -1.88
CA LEU A 153 9.86 9.98 -1.82
C LEU A 153 10.11 9.44 -0.39
N GLY A 154 9.19 9.69 0.55
CA GLY A 154 9.23 9.11 1.90
C GLY A 154 8.48 7.79 1.93
N TYR A 155 9.13 6.71 2.40
CA TYR A 155 8.53 5.40 2.63
C TYR A 155 9.32 4.63 3.69
N ASP A 156 8.69 3.69 4.40
CA ASP A 156 9.32 2.84 5.40
C ASP A 156 10.21 3.62 6.40
N GLY A 157 9.72 4.78 6.91
CA GLY A 157 10.43 5.64 7.85
C GLY A 157 11.61 6.43 7.27
N LYS A 158 11.86 6.36 5.97
CA LYS A 158 12.91 7.14 5.31
C LYS A 158 12.53 8.61 5.18
N ASN A 159 13.56 9.46 5.19
CA ASN A 159 13.43 10.91 5.05
C ASN A 159 12.52 11.52 6.16
N GLN A 160 12.66 10.99 7.39
CA GLN A 160 12.01 11.49 8.59
C GLN A 160 13.06 11.81 9.65
N ILE A 161 12.96 12.99 10.29
CA ILE A 161 13.91 13.48 11.28
C ILE A 161 13.14 13.90 12.53
N ILE A 162 13.49 13.33 13.69
CA ILE A 162 12.93 13.68 14.99
C ILE A 162 13.61 14.97 15.48
N ILE A 163 12.83 16.02 15.71
CA ILE A 163 13.37 17.36 15.97
C ILE A 163 14.04 17.48 17.35
N ASN A 164 13.54 16.84 18.39
CA ASN A 164 14.08 16.96 19.75
C ASN A 164 15.57 16.57 19.89
N LYS A 165 16.20 16.06 18.84
CA LYS A 165 17.60 15.67 18.79
C LYS A 165 18.49 16.64 18.00
N HIS A 166 17.92 17.67 17.37
CA HIS A 166 18.59 18.53 16.40
C HIS A 166 18.14 19.99 16.52
N SER A 167 19.00 20.93 16.21
CA SER A 167 18.60 22.31 15.91
C SER A 167 17.84 22.37 14.57
N ALA A 168 17.14 23.47 14.31
CA ALA A 168 16.42 23.65 13.04
C ALA A 168 17.38 23.59 11.83
N GLU A 169 18.56 24.21 11.95
CA GLU A 169 19.58 24.21 10.91
C GLU A 169 20.12 22.79 10.64
N GLU A 170 20.43 22.04 11.69
CA GLU A 170 20.90 20.66 11.57
C GLU A 170 19.84 19.75 10.96
N ALA A 171 18.60 19.82 11.43
CA ALA A 171 17.51 19.04 10.88
C ALA A 171 17.25 19.38 9.40
N TRP A 172 17.32 20.66 9.04
CA TRP A 172 17.21 21.10 7.65
C TRP A 172 18.34 20.58 6.76
N LEU A 173 19.58 20.57 7.27
CA LEU A 173 20.72 19.97 6.56
C LEU A 173 20.55 18.47 6.38
N LEU A 174 20.16 17.76 7.44
CA LEU A 174 19.93 16.31 7.41
C LEU A 174 18.77 15.91 6.48
N SER A 175 17.77 16.78 6.29
CA SER A 175 16.68 16.54 5.34
C SER A 175 17.11 16.63 3.87
N GLY A 176 18.35 17.01 3.59
CA GLY A 176 18.83 17.27 2.24
C GLY A 176 18.30 18.57 1.65
N LYS A 177 17.78 19.48 2.47
CA LYS A 177 17.20 20.78 2.07
C LYS A 177 16.09 20.66 1.04
N VAL A 178 15.24 19.64 1.20
CA VAL A 178 14.09 19.41 0.32
C VAL A 178 12.80 19.92 0.96
N ASP A 179 11.81 20.25 0.14
CA ASP A 179 10.46 20.58 0.60
C ASP A 179 9.95 19.52 1.58
N ALA A 180 9.47 19.97 2.73
CA ALA A 180 9.08 19.13 3.83
C ALA A 180 7.79 19.62 4.51
N ILE A 181 7.26 18.82 5.41
CA ILE A 181 6.29 19.22 6.43
C ILE A 181 6.86 18.88 7.81
N LEU A 182 6.66 19.76 8.78
CA LEU A 182 6.87 19.44 10.18
C LEU A 182 5.54 19.00 10.77
N GLU A 183 5.46 17.78 11.27
CA GLU A 183 4.27 17.22 11.93
C GLU A 183 4.50 17.10 13.43
N LYS A 184 3.49 17.50 14.21
CA LYS A 184 3.46 17.23 15.64
C LYS A 184 3.37 15.73 15.88
N LYS A 185 4.20 15.21 16.75
CA LYS A 185 4.15 13.79 17.13
C LYS A 185 2.87 13.49 17.89
N ILE A 186 2.22 12.39 17.54
CA ILE A 186 0.99 11.93 18.18
C ILE A 186 1.34 10.87 19.23
N ASP A 187 0.78 11.02 20.44
CA ASP A 187 0.74 9.95 21.44
C ASP A 187 -0.50 9.09 21.15
N PHE A 188 -0.30 8.02 20.40
CA PHE A 188 -1.38 7.13 19.96
C PHE A 188 -1.42 5.82 20.77
N GLN A 189 -2.59 5.20 20.81
CA GLN A 189 -2.81 3.88 21.40
C GLN A 189 -2.29 2.77 20.50
N THR A 190 -2.66 2.83 19.21
CA THR A 190 -2.26 1.86 18.18
C THR A 190 -2.37 2.48 16.78
N GLU A 191 -1.77 1.83 15.81
CA GLU A 191 -1.92 2.17 14.40
C GLU A 191 -2.89 1.19 13.74
N VAL A 192 -3.83 1.70 12.94
CA VAL A 192 -4.79 0.87 12.21
C VAL A 192 -4.84 1.28 10.75
N SER A 193 -5.20 0.34 9.87
CA SER A 193 -5.45 0.65 8.46
C SER A 193 -6.78 0.09 7.99
N ILE A 194 -7.45 0.80 7.10
CA ILE A 194 -8.62 0.35 6.34
C ILE A 194 -8.22 0.06 4.90
N ILE A 195 -8.64 -1.09 4.40
CA ILE A 195 -8.42 -1.52 3.02
C ILE A 195 -9.76 -1.56 2.33
N GLY A 196 -9.96 -0.68 1.35
CA GLY A 196 -11.17 -0.65 0.54
C GLY A 196 -10.90 -1.00 -0.91
N VAL A 197 -11.81 -1.74 -1.51
CA VAL A 197 -11.80 -2.11 -2.93
C VAL A 197 -12.88 -1.32 -3.63
N CYS A 198 -12.51 -0.29 -4.35
CA CYS A 198 -13.42 0.55 -5.12
C CYS A 198 -13.70 -0.09 -6.47
N THR A 199 -14.95 -0.42 -6.74
CA THR A 199 -15.39 -1.03 -7.99
C THR A 199 -16.16 -0.04 -8.86
N LYS A 200 -16.26 -0.30 -10.16
CA LYS A 200 -17.06 0.54 -11.08
C LYS A 200 -18.56 0.43 -10.84
N SER A 201 -19.04 -0.76 -10.48
CA SER A 201 -20.46 -1.09 -10.46
C SER A 201 -21.08 -1.24 -9.07
N SER A 202 -20.28 -1.68 -8.06
CA SER A 202 -20.80 -2.13 -6.77
C SER A 202 -20.43 -1.21 -5.59
N GLY A 203 -19.81 -0.06 -5.86
CA GLY A 203 -19.30 0.82 -4.81
C GLY A 203 -18.02 0.28 -4.17
N THR A 204 -17.80 0.54 -2.89
CA THR A 204 -16.61 0.10 -2.16
C THR A 204 -16.92 -1.09 -1.27
N LEU A 205 -16.12 -2.12 -1.38
CA LEU A 205 -16.11 -3.28 -0.47
C LEU A 205 -14.92 -3.14 0.49
N PHE A 206 -15.09 -3.53 1.75
CA PHE A 206 -14.07 -3.35 2.78
C PHE A 206 -13.61 -4.65 3.40
N TYR A 207 -12.31 -4.74 3.66
CA TYR A 207 -11.76 -5.64 4.65
C TYR A 207 -11.94 -5.04 6.05
N PRO A 208 -11.91 -5.86 7.11
CA PRO A 208 -11.91 -5.32 8.47
C PRO A 208 -10.69 -4.46 8.73
N LEU A 209 -10.80 -3.56 9.71
CA LEU A 209 -9.65 -2.81 10.23
C LEU A 209 -8.52 -3.76 10.63
N VAL A 210 -7.30 -3.34 10.35
CA VAL A 210 -6.07 -4.07 10.62
C VAL A 210 -5.26 -3.30 11.65
N GLU A 211 -4.83 -3.95 12.72
CA GLU A 211 -3.89 -3.39 13.68
C GLU A 211 -2.46 -3.58 13.19
N ASN A 212 -1.66 -2.52 13.20
CA ASN A 212 -0.32 -2.49 12.63
C ASN A 212 0.73 -2.14 13.67
N PHE A 213 1.83 -2.88 13.66
CA PHE A 213 2.95 -2.70 14.58
C PHE A 213 4.21 -2.40 13.77
N HIS A 214 4.71 -1.18 13.91
CA HIS A 214 5.94 -0.75 13.27
C HIS A 214 7.14 -0.87 14.21
N LYS A 215 8.29 -1.22 13.64
CA LYS A 215 9.59 -1.19 14.31
C LYS A 215 10.56 -0.37 13.47
N ASN A 216 11.08 0.71 14.04
CA ASN A 216 11.96 1.65 13.32
C ASN A 216 11.33 2.22 12.03
N GLY A 217 10.02 2.50 12.04
CA GLY A 217 9.29 3.03 10.89
C GLY A 217 8.96 2.00 9.80
N ILE A 218 9.29 0.71 10.00
CA ILE A 218 8.97 -0.36 9.04
C ILE A 218 7.87 -1.23 9.64
N LEU A 219 6.80 -1.49 8.88
CA LEU A 219 5.75 -2.40 9.30
C LEU A 219 6.33 -3.80 9.56
N ASN A 220 6.18 -4.28 10.79
CA ASN A 220 6.71 -5.56 11.24
C ASN A 220 5.63 -6.64 11.33
N LEU A 221 4.47 -6.29 11.91
CA LEU A 221 3.35 -7.19 12.14
C LEU A 221 2.03 -6.47 11.85
N SER A 222 1.09 -7.17 11.23
CA SER A 222 -0.32 -6.76 11.08
C SER A 222 -1.21 -7.86 11.63
N ILE A 223 -2.27 -7.49 12.36
CA ILE A 223 -3.27 -8.42 12.91
C ILE A 223 -4.67 -7.97 12.48
N ALA A 224 -5.45 -8.89 11.95
CA ALA A 224 -6.83 -8.66 11.53
C ALA A 224 -7.75 -9.79 12.04
N PRO A 225 -9.00 -9.45 12.42
CA PRO A 225 -9.59 -8.12 12.49
C PRO A 225 -9.18 -7.33 13.74
N TYR A 226 -9.12 -5.99 13.64
CA TYR A 226 -9.19 -5.12 14.79
C TYR A 226 -10.67 -4.90 15.14
N GLU A 227 -11.12 -5.56 16.19
CA GLU A 227 -12.55 -5.65 16.54
C GLU A 227 -13.06 -4.36 17.20
N ASN A 228 -13.55 -3.42 16.41
CA ASN A 228 -14.27 -2.24 16.86
C ASN A 228 -15.22 -1.75 15.75
N SER A 229 -16.50 -2.11 15.88
CA SER A 229 -17.51 -1.83 14.84
C SER A 229 -17.75 -0.33 14.60
N ASN A 230 -17.57 0.54 15.61
CA ASN A 230 -17.75 1.98 15.46
C ASN A 230 -16.56 2.58 14.69
N LEU A 231 -15.34 2.18 15.03
CA LEU A 231 -14.15 2.63 14.31
C LEU A 231 -14.13 2.09 12.87
N GLN A 232 -14.58 0.85 12.65
CA GLN A 232 -14.75 0.28 11.31
C GLN A 232 -15.63 1.18 10.44
N LYS A 233 -16.84 1.50 10.90
CA LYS A 233 -17.78 2.35 10.15
C LYS A 233 -17.24 3.76 9.91
N LEU A 234 -16.52 4.31 10.88
CA LEU A 234 -15.90 5.64 10.75
C LEU A 234 -14.79 5.62 9.71
N ALA A 235 -13.90 4.62 9.75
CA ALA A 235 -12.82 4.46 8.78
C ALA A 235 -13.36 4.23 7.35
N GLU A 236 -14.41 3.41 7.19
CA GLU A 236 -15.11 3.21 5.92
C GLU A 236 -15.72 4.51 5.39
N SER A 237 -16.31 5.32 6.27
CA SER A 237 -16.84 6.64 5.90
C SER A 237 -15.73 7.57 5.40
N TYR A 238 -14.60 7.61 6.09
CA TYR A 238 -13.45 8.42 5.68
C TYR A 238 -12.87 7.93 4.34
N HIS A 239 -12.69 6.63 4.20
CA HIS A 239 -12.23 6.02 2.97
C HIS A 239 -13.15 6.35 1.78
N ASN A 240 -14.48 6.21 1.94
CA ASN A 240 -15.44 6.50 0.89
C ASN A 240 -15.41 7.97 0.44
N LYS A 241 -15.19 8.93 1.35
CA LYS A 241 -15.03 10.34 1.01
C LYS A 241 -13.81 10.55 0.10
N ILE A 242 -12.66 9.96 0.47
CA ILE A 242 -11.43 10.06 -0.31
C ILE A 242 -11.55 9.34 -1.65
N ALA A 243 -12.07 8.11 -1.67
CA ALA A 243 -12.29 7.35 -2.89
C ALA A 243 -13.18 8.09 -3.89
N LYS A 244 -14.26 8.71 -3.40
CA LYS A 244 -15.15 9.55 -4.21
C LYS A 244 -14.45 10.80 -4.75
N GLU A 245 -13.70 11.52 -3.92
CA GLU A 245 -12.95 12.71 -4.33
C GLU A 245 -11.92 12.41 -5.41
N LEU A 246 -11.31 11.21 -5.36
CA LEU A 246 -10.29 10.75 -6.31
C LEU A 246 -10.87 10.02 -7.53
N ASN A 247 -12.18 9.80 -7.61
CA ASN A 247 -12.80 8.89 -8.60
C ASN A 247 -12.05 7.55 -8.67
N TYR A 248 -11.77 6.97 -7.51
CA TYR A 248 -10.84 5.88 -7.36
C TYR A 248 -11.44 4.53 -7.79
N ILE A 249 -10.66 3.72 -8.52
CA ILE A 249 -10.96 2.32 -8.85
C ILE A 249 -9.76 1.45 -8.45
N GLY A 250 -10.02 0.31 -7.83
CA GLY A 250 -8.99 -0.60 -7.30
C GLY A 250 -8.89 -0.55 -5.78
N VAL A 251 -7.81 -1.09 -5.24
CA VAL A 251 -7.52 -1.05 -3.80
C VAL A 251 -6.92 0.29 -3.41
N LEU A 252 -7.54 0.94 -2.44
CA LEU A 252 -7.04 2.11 -1.74
C LEU A 252 -6.91 1.78 -0.26
N VAL A 253 -5.81 2.16 0.37
CA VAL A 253 -5.57 1.94 1.79
C VAL A 253 -5.34 3.28 2.49
N ILE A 254 -5.94 3.47 3.67
CA ILE A 254 -5.67 4.62 4.52
C ILE A 254 -5.17 4.11 5.87
N GLU A 255 -4.05 4.66 6.32
CA GLU A 255 -3.46 4.39 7.62
C GLU A 255 -3.84 5.50 8.62
N PHE A 256 -4.18 5.09 9.82
CA PHE A 256 -4.59 5.98 10.90
C PHE A 256 -3.81 5.69 12.18
N PHE A 257 -3.54 6.73 12.94
CA PHE A 257 -3.29 6.62 14.36
C PHE A 257 -4.64 6.62 15.09
N LEU A 258 -4.82 5.68 15.99
CA LEU A 258 -5.90 5.73 16.98
C LEU A 258 -5.33 6.38 18.23
N ASP A 259 -5.77 7.59 18.54
CA ASP A 259 -5.30 8.27 19.73
C ASP A 259 -5.93 7.70 21.02
N LYS A 260 -5.43 8.12 22.18
CA LYS A 260 -5.92 7.64 23.48
C LYS A 260 -7.36 8.08 23.79
N SER A 261 -7.90 9.04 23.07
CA SER A 261 -9.29 9.49 23.20
C SER A 261 -10.25 8.74 22.27
N GLY A 262 -9.75 7.85 21.43
CA GLY A 262 -10.52 7.06 20.49
C GLY A 262 -10.76 7.75 19.14
N VAL A 263 -10.01 8.80 18.81
CA VAL A 263 -10.10 9.50 17.53
C VAL A 263 -9.17 8.85 16.49
N LEU A 264 -9.70 8.60 15.29
CA LEU A 264 -8.90 8.21 14.13
C LEU A 264 -8.27 9.44 13.48
N ILE A 265 -6.96 9.50 13.43
CA ILE A 265 -6.16 10.57 12.84
C ILE A 265 -5.45 10.02 11.61
N ALA A 266 -5.80 10.52 10.41
CA ALA A 266 -5.21 10.04 9.18
C ALA A 266 -3.70 10.38 9.09
N ASN A 267 -2.90 9.34 8.84
CA ASN A 267 -1.47 9.45 8.66
C ASN A 267 -1.13 9.60 7.17
N GLU A 268 -1.34 8.55 6.39
CA GLU A 268 -1.03 8.49 4.96
C GLU A 268 -2.00 7.55 4.24
N MET A 269 -2.00 7.58 2.90
CA MET A 269 -2.76 6.65 2.08
C MET A 269 -1.88 6.03 0.99
N ALA A 270 -2.21 4.80 0.61
CA ALA A 270 -1.56 4.09 -0.48
C ALA A 270 -2.55 3.85 -1.62
N PRO A 271 -2.28 4.39 -2.83
CA PRO A 271 -3.15 4.23 -3.99
C PRO A 271 -2.87 2.90 -4.70
N ARG A 272 -2.81 1.81 -3.97
CA ARG A 272 -2.46 0.46 -4.44
C ARG A 272 -2.71 -0.57 -3.34
N VAL A 273 -2.52 -1.84 -3.67
CA VAL A 273 -2.41 -2.91 -2.67
C VAL A 273 -1.30 -2.57 -1.66
N HIS A 274 -1.50 -2.93 -0.39
CA HIS A 274 -0.66 -2.49 0.70
C HIS A 274 -0.13 -3.64 1.55
N ASN A 275 1.02 -3.42 2.18
CA ASN A 275 1.68 -4.43 3.01
C ASN A 275 0.81 -4.86 4.20
N SER A 276 0.06 -3.95 4.81
CA SER A 276 -0.87 -4.30 5.91
C SER A 276 -2.02 -5.21 5.48
N GLY A 277 -2.23 -5.40 4.18
CA GLY A 277 -3.26 -6.28 3.62
C GLY A 277 -2.75 -7.64 3.15
N HIS A 278 -1.48 -7.99 3.34
CA HIS A 278 -0.95 -9.29 2.86
C HIS A 278 -1.57 -10.50 3.55
N TRP A 279 -2.06 -10.32 4.79
CA TRP A 279 -2.81 -11.36 5.51
C TRP A 279 -4.05 -11.86 4.76
N THR A 280 -4.60 -11.05 3.84
CA THR A 280 -5.79 -11.39 3.07
C THR A 280 -5.59 -12.58 2.13
N ASN A 281 -4.34 -12.96 1.84
CA ASN A 281 -4.02 -14.11 0.99
C ASN A 281 -4.60 -15.40 1.55
N GLU A 282 -4.55 -15.61 2.87
CA GLU A 282 -5.07 -16.78 3.58
C GLU A 282 -6.30 -16.42 4.44
N GLY A 283 -6.35 -15.18 4.94
CA GLY A 283 -7.33 -14.73 5.91
C GLY A 283 -8.65 -14.24 5.31
N ALA A 284 -8.79 -14.17 3.98
CA ALA A 284 -10.02 -13.74 3.32
C ALA A 284 -10.42 -14.68 2.17
N ASN A 285 -11.70 -14.62 1.76
CA ASN A 285 -12.19 -15.36 0.60
C ASN A 285 -11.62 -14.85 -0.74
N ILE A 286 -11.22 -13.58 -0.78
CA ILE A 286 -10.58 -12.91 -1.92
C ILE A 286 -9.43 -12.08 -1.34
N SER A 287 -8.20 -12.24 -1.84
CA SER A 287 -7.08 -11.42 -1.40
C SER A 287 -7.20 -9.98 -1.93
N GLN A 288 -6.56 -9.01 -1.26
CA GLN A 288 -6.51 -7.64 -1.76
C GLN A 288 -5.92 -7.55 -3.18
N PHE A 289 -4.99 -8.44 -3.50
CA PHE A 289 -4.31 -8.49 -4.80
C PHE A 289 -5.27 -8.92 -5.90
N GLU A 290 -5.98 -10.02 -5.68
CA GLU A 290 -7.03 -10.49 -6.57
C GLU A 290 -8.15 -9.46 -6.69
N ALA A 291 -8.62 -8.92 -5.56
CA ALA A 291 -9.69 -7.93 -5.53
C ALA A 291 -9.31 -6.65 -6.31
N HIS A 292 -8.04 -6.22 -6.25
CA HIS A 292 -7.56 -5.11 -7.05
C HIS A 292 -7.68 -5.41 -8.56
N ILE A 293 -7.18 -6.56 -8.99
CA ILE A 293 -7.24 -6.98 -10.40
C ILE A 293 -8.70 -7.14 -10.86
N MET A 294 -9.57 -7.74 -10.04
CA MET A 294 -10.99 -7.85 -10.35
C MET A 294 -11.65 -6.47 -10.53
N ALA A 295 -11.39 -5.53 -9.62
CA ALA A 295 -11.98 -4.19 -9.65
C ALA A 295 -11.57 -3.39 -10.90
N ILE A 296 -10.29 -3.40 -11.26
CA ILE A 296 -9.81 -2.69 -12.45
C ILE A 296 -10.23 -3.35 -13.77
N SER A 297 -10.51 -4.66 -13.72
CA SER A 297 -10.96 -5.50 -14.85
C SER A 297 -12.47 -5.54 -15.01
N ASP A 298 -13.21 -4.86 -14.14
CA ASP A 298 -14.68 -4.91 -14.07
C ASP A 298 -15.24 -6.33 -13.88
N ILE A 299 -14.50 -7.18 -13.16
CA ILE A 299 -14.94 -8.50 -12.73
C ILE A 299 -15.71 -8.32 -11.41
N GLU A 300 -16.92 -8.87 -11.36
CA GLU A 300 -17.81 -8.73 -10.18
C GLU A 300 -17.18 -9.31 -8.91
N ILE A 301 -17.16 -8.52 -7.85
CA ILE A 301 -16.83 -8.95 -6.49
C ILE A 301 -18.12 -8.95 -5.68
N LYS A 302 -18.65 -10.14 -5.38
CA LYS A 302 -19.93 -10.26 -4.67
C LYS A 302 -19.84 -9.80 -3.22
N ASN A 303 -18.82 -10.24 -2.49
CA ASN A 303 -18.58 -9.88 -1.10
C ASN A 303 -17.14 -10.16 -0.70
N ILE A 304 -16.69 -9.49 0.36
CA ILE A 304 -15.45 -9.79 1.08
C ILE A 304 -15.86 -10.39 2.43
N SER A 305 -15.29 -11.56 2.76
CA SER A 305 -15.44 -12.23 4.04
C SER A 305 -14.09 -12.71 4.56
N ILE A 306 -13.95 -12.82 5.87
CA ILE A 306 -12.70 -13.24 6.51
C ILE A 306 -12.81 -14.66 7.07
N ASN A 307 -11.69 -15.36 7.16
CA ASN A 307 -11.54 -16.70 7.67
C ASN A 307 -10.87 -16.65 9.07
N GLY A 308 -11.67 -16.40 10.11
CA GLY A 308 -11.15 -16.28 11.48
C GLY A 308 -10.27 -15.06 11.69
N ASN A 309 -9.18 -15.24 12.45
CA ASN A 309 -8.18 -14.22 12.74
C ASN A 309 -6.90 -14.48 11.93
N SER A 310 -6.22 -13.45 11.53
CA SER A 310 -5.02 -13.55 10.71
C SER A 310 -3.94 -12.58 11.16
N ALA A 311 -2.70 -12.98 11.01
CA ALA A 311 -1.54 -12.12 11.23
C ALA A 311 -0.58 -12.22 10.04
N MET A 312 0.04 -11.11 9.69
CA MET A 312 1.12 -11.05 8.71
C MET A 312 2.38 -10.51 9.40
N MET A 313 3.48 -11.22 9.26
CA MET A 313 4.79 -10.80 9.77
C MET A 313 5.74 -10.60 8.60
N ASN A 314 6.34 -9.40 8.50
CA ASN A 314 7.36 -9.13 7.49
C ASN A 314 8.70 -9.77 7.85
N ILE A 315 9.36 -10.34 6.86
CA ILE A 315 10.75 -10.79 6.93
C ILE A 315 11.63 -9.67 6.40
N ILE A 316 12.45 -9.10 7.29
CA ILE A 316 13.23 -7.89 7.03
C ILE A 316 14.72 -8.22 7.16
N SER A 317 15.54 -7.73 6.22
CA SER A 317 17.00 -7.79 6.17
C SER A 317 17.60 -9.14 5.86
N LYS A 318 17.16 -10.23 6.49
CA LYS A 318 17.69 -11.59 6.33
C LYS A 318 16.56 -12.60 6.25
N MET A 319 16.67 -13.58 5.35
CA MET A 319 15.75 -14.74 5.30
C MET A 319 16.09 -15.72 6.43
N PRO A 320 15.09 -16.30 7.09
CA PRO A 320 15.33 -17.30 8.12
C PRO A 320 15.91 -18.60 7.52
N GLU A 321 16.93 -19.15 8.16
CA GLU A 321 17.59 -20.39 7.68
C GLU A 321 16.71 -21.64 7.88
N ASN A 322 15.96 -21.65 8.98
CA ASN A 322 15.03 -22.75 9.29
C ASN A 322 13.72 -22.17 9.79
N ILE A 323 12.64 -22.44 9.07
CA ILE A 323 11.30 -22.14 9.56
C ILE A 323 10.83 -23.39 10.31
N ILE A 324 10.58 -23.27 11.60
CA ILE A 324 10.05 -24.36 12.40
C ILE A 324 8.67 -24.70 11.85
N ASP A 325 8.52 -25.92 11.34
CA ASP A 325 7.22 -26.46 10.95
C ASP A 325 6.31 -26.48 12.17
N THR A 326 5.25 -25.67 12.13
CA THR A 326 4.27 -25.54 13.20
C THR A 326 2.95 -26.21 12.82
N ASN A 327 3.01 -27.40 12.22
CA ASN A 327 1.85 -28.18 11.78
C ASN A 327 0.97 -27.47 10.73
N GLY A 328 1.59 -26.75 9.79
CA GLY A 328 0.87 -26.13 8.68
C GLY A 328 0.07 -24.86 9.03
N SER A 329 0.29 -24.26 10.20
CA SER A 329 -0.45 -23.07 10.66
C SER A 329 0.04 -21.76 10.05
N TYR A 330 0.97 -21.77 9.11
CA TYR A 330 1.47 -20.57 8.45
C TYR A 330 1.83 -20.79 6.99
N LYS A 331 1.89 -19.69 6.23
CA LYS A 331 2.40 -19.68 4.85
C LYS A 331 3.50 -18.64 4.68
N LEU A 332 4.61 -19.07 4.08
CA LEU A 332 5.75 -18.22 3.77
C LEU A 332 5.65 -17.72 2.33
N TYR A 333 5.89 -16.44 2.16
CA TYR A 333 6.05 -15.77 0.87
C TYR A 333 7.48 -15.23 0.76
N ASP A 334 8.29 -15.82 -0.09
CA ASP A 334 9.62 -15.32 -0.45
C ASP A 334 9.51 -14.46 -1.71
N TYR A 335 10.01 -13.24 -1.65
CA TYR A 335 10.00 -12.32 -2.79
C TYR A 335 11.17 -12.51 -3.76
N GLY A 336 12.09 -13.46 -3.46
CA GLY A 336 13.27 -13.76 -4.26
C GLY A 336 14.26 -12.59 -4.35
N LYS A 337 14.30 -11.73 -3.32
CA LYS A 337 15.18 -10.56 -3.26
C LYS A 337 16.47 -10.87 -2.52
N SER A 338 17.59 -10.25 -2.95
CA SER A 338 18.86 -10.31 -2.20
C SER A 338 18.73 -9.66 -0.83
N GLU A 339 19.36 -10.24 0.17
CA GLU A 339 19.44 -9.72 1.54
C GLU A 339 20.11 -8.34 1.56
N ARG A 340 19.50 -7.43 2.30
CA ARG A 340 19.99 -6.08 2.54
C ARG A 340 19.29 -5.49 3.76
N LEU A 341 20.04 -4.73 4.56
CA LEU A 341 19.50 -4.06 5.76
C LEU A 341 18.22 -3.27 5.45
N ASN A 342 17.21 -3.43 6.28
CA ASN A 342 15.89 -2.80 6.20
C ASN A 342 15.09 -3.12 4.92
N ARG A 343 15.46 -4.18 4.18
CA ARG A 343 14.72 -4.62 3.00
C ARG A 343 13.72 -5.70 3.37
N LYS A 344 12.45 -5.53 2.97
CA LYS A 344 11.43 -6.57 3.05
C LYS A 344 11.76 -7.66 2.01
N LEU A 345 12.05 -8.87 2.48
CA LEU A 345 12.45 -10.02 1.66
C LEU A 345 11.33 -11.01 1.44
N GLY A 346 10.35 -10.99 2.33
CA GLY A 346 9.21 -11.88 2.33
C GLY A 346 8.23 -11.51 3.44
N HIS A 347 7.23 -12.35 3.61
CA HIS A 347 6.35 -12.30 4.78
C HIS A 347 5.83 -13.68 5.11
N ILE A 348 5.32 -13.81 6.32
CA ILE A 348 4.60 -15.00 6.79
C ILE A 348 3.18 -14.58 7.13
N THR A 349 2.19 -15.36 6.67
CA THR A 349 0.81 -15.26 7.11
C THR A 349 0.50 -16.42 8.04
N VAL A 350 -0.17 -16.11 9.15
CA VAL A 350 -0.68 -17.07 10.13
C VAL A 350 -2.17 -16.86 10.25
N THR A 351 -2.94 -17.94 10.28
CA THR A 351 -4.40 -17.90 10.47
C THR A 351 -4.81 -18.79 11.63
N ASP A 352 -5.80 -18.39 12.40
CA ASP A 352 -6.39 -19.18 13.48
C ASP A 352 -7.84 -18.74 13.74
N ASN A 353 -8.68 -19.65 14.17
CA ASN A 353 -10.06 -19.31 14.57
C ASN A 353 -10.10 -18.58 15.91
N ASP A 354 -9.16 -18.86 16.81
CA ASP A 354 -9.02 -18.21 18.12
C ASP A 354 -7.90 -17.19 18.12
N LYS A 355 -8.19 -15.95 18.51
CA LYS A 355 -7.22 -14.85 18.55
C LYS A 355 -6.07 -15.09 19.51
N LYS A 356 -6.32 -15.79 20.65
CA LYS A 356 -5.25 -16.08 21.63
C LYS A 356 -4.29 -17.11 21.08
N ASP A 357 -4.79 -18.11 20.35
CA ASP A 357 -3.95 -19.12 19.71
C ASP A 357 -3.20 -18.54 18.53
N LEU A 358 -3.82 -17.63 17.75
CA LEU A 358 -3.11 -16.83 16.75
C LEU A 358 -1.89 -16.11 17.37
N ILE A 359 -2.09 -15.37 18.46
CA ILE A 359 -1.01 -14.62 19.12
C ILE A 359 0.09 -15.55 19.65
N LYS A 360 -0.26 -16.72 20.21
CA LYS A 360 0.75 -17.72 20.64
C LYS A 360 1.59 -18.21 19.45
N ASN A 361 0.94 -18.49 18.30
CA ASN A 361 1.59 -18.92 17.07
C ASN A 361 2.51 -17.82 16.53
N VAL A 362 2.05 -16.58 16.45
CA VAL A 362 2.85 -15.40 16.07
C VAL A 362 4.09 -15.28 16.96
N ASN A 363 3.93 -15.33 18.29
CA ASN A 363 5.04 -15.22 19.23
C ASN A 363 6.06 -16.37 19.09
N ARG A 364 5.59 -17.60 18.82
CA ARG A 364 6.45 -18.76 18.61
C ARG A 364 7.28 -18.60 17.34
N ILE A 365 6.63 -18.20 16.25
CA ILE A 365 7.30 -17.98 14.96
C ILE A 365 8.28 -16.80 15.07
N SER A 366 7.88 -15.67 15.67
CA SER A 366 8.77 -14.51 15.85
C SER A 366 10.07 -14.87 16.58
N LYS A 367 10.01 -15.72 17.61
CA LYS A 367 11.21 -16.18 18.37
C LYS A 367 12.16 -17.07 17.54
N SER A 368 11.68 -17.68 16.45
CA SER A 368 12.52 -18.49 15.57
C SER A 368 13.21 -17.65 14.47
N PHE A 369 12.83 -16.38 14.31
CA PHE A 369 13.40 -15.47 13.30
C PHE A 369 14.37 -14.42 13.87
N PHE A 370 14.34 -14.19 15.17
CA PHE A 370 15.12 -13.19 15.91
C PHE A 370 15.80 -13.83 17.12
#